data_5a2c6630138779d05e49a822699c96e5
#
_entry.id   5a2c6630138779d05e49a822699c96e5
#
_cell.length_a   1.000
_cell.length_b   1.000
_cell.length_c   1.000
_cell.angle_alpha   90.00
_cell.angle_beta   90.00
_cell.angle_gamma   90.00
#
_symmetry.space_group_name_H-M   'P 1'
#
loop_
_entity.id
_entity.type
_entity.pdbx_description
1 polymer ?
#
loop_
_entity_poly.entity_id
_entity_poly.type
_entity_poly.pdbx_seq_one_letter_code
_entity_poly.pdbx_strand_id
1 'polypeptide(L)'
;MDVASLVVLKSDEMKIIYVIDEIVSLEKVYISGLHYRIRKIVPLEELRPATEEEIENEKKKTDKYFLNVANIRKRASKNYLLGTVLHIDGDQKYLDKCLQLYKEIGVYANGLTIKEDQIHDQIQNLIYKLTPDIVVLTGHDVYNQKGLKDLSNYSNTLNYVKAVRKLRQIKSRGDVVVIAGACQSNFEALIASGADFASSPKRVNIHTFDP
;
A
#
# COMPACT_ATOMS: atom_id res chain seq x y z
N MET A 1 -6.87 6.73 26.64
CA MET A 1 -6.90 6.57 25.17
C MET A 1 -7.52 5.22 24.89
N ASP A 2 -8.56 5.19 24.08
CA ASP A 2 -9.37 4.00 23.83
C ASP A 2 -9.13 3.50 22.40
N VAL A 3 -9.65 2.30 22.09
CA VAL A 3 -9.67 1.79 20.71
C VAL A 3 -10.36 2.82 19.80
N ALA A 4 -9.87 2.95 18.57
CA ALA A 4 -10.22 3.95 17.58
C ALA A 4 -9.75 5.39 17.86
N SER A 5 -9.03 5.66 18.98
CA SER A 5 -8.42 6.97 19.22
C SER A 5 -7.35 7.28 18.18
N LEU A 6 -7.35 8.54 17.69
CA LEU A 6 -6.28 9.06 16.83
C LEU A 6 -5.12 9.55 17.68
N VAL A 7 -3.94 9.01 17.43
CA VAL A 7 -2.74 9.24 18.24
C VAL A 7 -1.51 9.49 17.38
N VAL A 8 -0.50 10.09 17.98
CA VAL A 8 0.82 10.31 17.37
C VAL A 8 1.90 9.80 18.31
N LEU A 9 2.94 9.17 17.76
CA LEU A 9 4.13 8.82 18.53
C LEU A 9 4.91 10.09 18.89
N LYS A 10 5.28 10.24 20.15
CA LYS A 10 6.05 11.39 20.64
C LYS A 10 7.42 11.50 19.98
N SER A 11 8.01 10.37 19.59
CA SER A 11 9.31 10.26 18.92
C SER A 11 9.26 10.38 17.41
N ASP A 12 8.06 10.47 16.80
CA ASP A 12 7.91 10.48 15.34
C ASP A 12 8.04 11.89 14.78
N GLU A 13 9.17 12.19 14.13
CA GLU A 13 9.42 13.47 13.46
C GLU A 13 8.44 13.74 12.30
N MET A 14 7.96 12.69 11.65
CA MET A 14 6.99 12.79 10.55
C MET A 14 5.56 13.07 11.02
N LYS A 15 5.30 12.96 12.33
CA LYS A 15 3.98 13.16 12.96
C LYS A 15 2.88 12.37 12.27
N ILE A 16 3.17 11.11 11.94
CA ILE A 16 2.18 10.20 11.35
C ILE A 16 1.04 10.00 12.35
N ILE A 17 -0.19 10.10 11.87
CA ILE A 17 -1.37 9.79 12.67
C ILE A 17 -1.61 8.28 12.63
N TYR A 18 -1.76 7.70 13.81
CA TYR A 18 -2.10 6.30 14.02
C TYR A 18 -3.51 6.17 14.62
N VAL A 19 -4.10 5.01 14.43
CA VAL A 19 -5.33 4.57 15.10
C VAL A 19 -4.93 3.49 16.10
N ILE A 20 -5.47 3.54 17.31
CA ILE A 20 -5.37 2.43 18.25
C ILE A 20 -6.34 1.33 17.78
N ASP A 21 -5.82 0.22 17.28
CA ASP A 21 -6.65 -0.89 16.82
C ASP A 21 -7.01 -1.84 17.97
N GLU A 22 -6.09 -2.03 18.96
CA GLU A 22 -6.27 -2.96 20.07
C GLU A 22 -5.46 -2.57 21.30
N ILE A 23 -6.00 -2.82 22.49
CA ILE A 23 -5.28 -2.72 23.77
C ILE A 23 -4.70 -4.10 24.08
N VAL A 24 -3.40 -4.26 23.87
CA VAL A 24 -2.69 -5.55 24.06
C VAL A 24 -2.48 -5.86 25.55
N SER A 25 -2.22 -4.81 26.37
CA SER A 25 -2.05 -4.89 27.82
C SER A 25 -2.31 -3.53 28.47
N LEU A 26 -2.23 -3.45 29.81
CA LEU A 26 -2.35 -2.18 30.54
C LEU A 26 -1.35 -1.10 30.09
N GLU A 27 -0.20 -1.52 29.54
CA GLU A 27 0.90 -0.62 29.18
C GLU A 27 1.15 -0.57 27.66
N LYS A 28 0.56 -1.45 26.86
CA LYS A 28 0.87 -1.59 25.43
C LYS A 28 -0.38 -1.64 24.56
N VAL A 29 -0.32 -0.97 23.46
CA VAL A 29 -1.37 -0.93 22.43
C VAL A 29 -0.82 -1.31 21.06
N TYR A 30 -1.68 -1.90 20.25
CA TYR A 30 -1.43 -2.13 18.84
C TYR A 30 -2.00 -0.97 18.05
N ILE A 31 -1.14 -0.32 17.25
CA ILE A 31 -1.51 0.83 16.43
C ILE A 31 -1.25 0.57 14.96
N SER A 32 -2.09 1.14 14.10
CA SER A 32 -1.88 1.18 12.65
C SER A 32 -1.94 2.59 12.12
N GLY A 33 -1.12 2.90 11.12
CA GLY A 33 -1.14 4.20 10.45
C GLY A 33 -2.51 4.52 9.85
N LEU A 34 -2.97 5.78 9.98
CA LEU A 34 -4.26 6.19 9.41
C LEU A 34 -4.24 6.09 7.87
N HIS A 35 -3.17 6.60 7.24
CA HIS A 35 -2.97 6.58 5.79
C HIS A 35 -1.64 5.97 5.36
N TYR A 36 -0.84 5.49 6.31
CA TYR A 36 0.44 4.83 6.09
C TYR A 36 0.34 3.37 6.47
N ARG A 37 0.92 2.48 5.68
CA ARG A 37 0.88 1.02 5.89
C ARG A 37 1.86 0.58 6.98
N ILE A 38 1.72 1.15 8.17
CA ILE A 38 2.58 0.91 9.34
C ILE A 38 1.74 0.28 10.44
N ARG A 39 2.25 -0.78 11.03
CA ARG A 39 1.67 -1.43 12.21
C ARG A 39 2.73 -1.63 13.27
N LYS A 40 2.42 -1.30 14.53
CA LYS A 40 3.36 -1.41 15.64
C LYS A 40 2.63 -1.75 16.94
N ILE A 41 3.33 -2.47 17.83
CA ILE A 41 2.97 -2.53 19.23
C ILE A 41 3.88 -1.56 19.97
N VAL A 42 3.31 -0.61 20.68
CA VAL A 42 4.05 0.44 21.37
C VAL A 42 3.55 0.64 22.79
N PRO A 43 4.41 1.13 23.70
CA PRO A 43 3.98 1.55 25.03
C PRO A 43 2.96 2.70 24.94
N LEU A 44 1.93 2.65 25.78
CA LEU A 44 0.90 3.69 25.83
C LEU A 44 1.50 5.07 26.17
N GLU A 45 2.54 5.09 26.99
CA GLU A 45 3.27 6.31 27.39
C GLU A 45 4.00 7.01 26.24
N GLU A 46 4.34 6.30 25.17
CA GLU A 46 4.97 6.87 23.96
C GLU A 46 3.96 7.58 23.06
N LEU A 47 2.67 7.45 23.35
CA LEU A 47 1.61 8.05 22.56
C LEU A 47 1.11 9.35 23.19
N ARG A 48 0.60 10.21 22.34
CA ARG A 48 -0.26 11.33 22.70
C ARG A 48 -1.46 11.40 21.76
N PRO A 49 -2.59 11.99 22.16
CA PRO A 49 -3.68 12.28 21.23
C PRO A 49 -3.19 13.16 20.07
N ALA A 50 -3.69 12.88 18.87
CA ALA A 50 -3.48 13.76 17.73
C ALA A 50 -4.23 15.09 17.97
N THR A 51 -3.61 16.23 17.62
CA THR A 51 -4.26 17.52 17.69
C THR A 51 -5.23 17.72 16.51
N GLU A 52 -6.20 18.63 16.67
CA GLU A 52 -7.11 18.98 15.57
C GLU A 52 -6.35 19.48 14.34
N GLU A 53 -5.29 20.26 14.55
CA GLU A 53 -4.43 20.76 13.47
C GLU A 53 -3.73 19.61 12.72
N GLU A 54 -3.22 18.60 13.43
CA GLU A 54 -2.57 17.42 12.82
C GLU A 54 -3.58 16.60 12.00
N ILE A 55 -4.79 16.41 12.52
CA ILE A 55 -5.88 15.69 11.84
C ILE A 55 -6.29 16.47 10.58
N GLU A 56 -6.47 17.78 10.67
CA GLU A 56 -6.85 18.61 9.52
C GLU A 56 -5.75 18.64 8.44
N ASN A 57 -4.48 18.70 8.84
CA ASN A 57 -3.36 18.64 7.91
C ASN A 57 -3.28 17.28 7.17
N GLU A 58 -3.55 16.19 7.87
CA GLU A 58 -3.58 14.85 7.26
C GLU A 58 -4.76 14.71 6.30
N LYS A 59 -5.92 15.25 6.65
CA LYS A 59 -7.09 15.33 5.77
C LYS A 59 -6.77 16.11 4.49
N LYS A 60 -6.14 17.29 4.61
CA LYS A 60 -5.73 18.08 3.44
C LYS A 60 -4.77 17.35 2.52
N LYS A 61 -3.84 16.56 3.06
CA LYS A 61 -2.96 15.71 2.25
C LYS A 61 -3.78 14.68 1.45
N THR A 62 -4.70 14.00 2.11
CA THR A 62 -5.57 13.00 1.48
C THR A 62 -6.46 13.64 0.41
N ASP A 63 -7.09 14.77 0.70
CA ASP A 63 -7.92 15.52 -0.24
C ASP A 63 -7.14 15.95 -1.49
N LYS A 64 -5.84 16.23 -1.35
CA LYS A 64 -4.98 16.56 -2.49
C LYS A 64 -4.84 15.39 -3.48
N TYR A 65 -4.81 14.14 -3.02
CA TYR A 65 -4.84 12.98 -3.92
C TYR A 65 -6.13 12.96 -4.75
N PHE A 66 -7.29 13.13 -4.11
CA PHE A 66 -8.58 13.16 -4.80
C PHE A 66 -8.68 14.32 -5.80
N LEU A 67 -8.22 15.53 -5.42
CA LEU A 67 -8.21 16.70 -6.31
C LEU A 67 -7.29 16.51 -7.52
N ASN A 68 -6.10 15.94 -7.33
CA ASN A 68 -5.18 15.66 -8.42
C ASN A 68 -5.80 14.68 -9.43
N VAL A 69 -6.42 13.61 -8.95
CA VAL A 69 -7.08 12.62 -9.79
C VAL A 69 -8.31 13.20 -10.51
N ALA A 70 -9.12 13.99 -9.82
CA ALA A 70 -10.25 14.68 -10.43
C ALA A 70 -9.81 15.62 -11.57
N ASN A 71 -8.65 16.30 -11.41
CA ASN A 71 -8.07 17.15 -12.45
C ASN A 71 -7.54 16.34 -13.65
N ILE A 72 -6.93 15.18 -13.41
CA ILE A 72 -6.49 14.25 -14.47
C ILE A 72 -7.72 13.79 -15.27
N ARG A 73 -8.79 13.39 -14.60
CA ARG A 73 -10.04 12.95 -15.24
C ARG A 73 -10.68 14.03 -16.09
N LYS A 74 -10.67 15.29 -15.65
CA LYS A 74 -11.19 16.42 -16.45
C LYS A 74 -10.37 16.68 -17.72
N ARG A 75 -9.07 16.36 -17.69
CA ARG A 75 -8.16 16.50 -18.84
C ARG A 75 -8.21 15.31 -19.79
N ALA A 76 -8.51 14.12 -19.26
CA ALA A 76 -8.74 12.94 -20.10
C ALA A 76 -10.01 13.17 -20.93
N SER A 77 -9.86 13.12 -22.25
CA SER A 77 -10.99 13.32 -23.16
C SER A 77 -12.04 12.23 -22.90
N LYS A 78 -13.32 12.54 -23.11
CA LYS A 78 -14.47 11.64 -22.87
C LYS A 78 -14.43 10.30 -23.65
N ASN A 79 -13.43 10.10 -24.51
CA ASN A 79 -13.33 8.97 -25.44
C ASN A 79 -12.33 7.88 -25.03
N TYR A 80 -11.75 7.94 -23.83
CA TYR A 80 -10.88 6.87 -23.35
C TYR A 80 -11.64 5.90 -22.44
N LEU A 81 -11.55 4.62 -22.76
CA LEU A 81 -11.88 3.54 -21.82
C LEU A 81 -10.72 3.40 -20.85
N LEU A 82 -11.01 3.53 -19.57
CA LEU A 82 -10.04 3.24 -18.53
C LEU A 82 -9.83 1.73 -18.44
N GLY A 83 -8.58 1.31 -18.29
CA GLY A 83 -8.25 -0.10 -18.08
C GLY A 83 -8.82 -0.63 -16.77
N THR A 84 -8.97 -1.95 -16.69
CA THR A 84 -9.42 -2.67 -15.48
C THR A 84 -8.25 -2.94 -14.56
N VAL A 85 -8.47 -2.78 -13.26
CA VAL A 85 -7.44 -2.98 -12.23
C VAL A 85 -7.73 -4.25 -11.44
N LEU A 86 -6.71 -5.09 -11.24
CA LEU A 86 -6.68 -6.10 -10.18
C LEU A 86 -5.74 -5.58 -9.09
N HIS A 87 -6.30 -5.26 -7.92
CA HIS A 87 -5.53 -4.83 -6.75
C HIS A 87 -5.49 -5.93 -5.70
N ILE A 88 -4.33 -6.50 -5.47
CA ILE A 88 -4.09 -7.50 -4.42
C ILE A 88 -3.30 -6.81 -3.31
N ASP A 89 -3.84 -6.86 -2.11
CA ASP A 89 -3.25 -6.23 -0.93
C ASP A 89 -3.20 -7.22 0.25
N GLY A 90 -2.11 -7.21 0.99
CA GLY A 90 -1.98 -8.00 2.23
C GLY A 90 -2.88 -7.50 3.37
N ASP A 91 -3.50 -6.31 3.22
CA ASP A 91 -4.26 -5.65 4.27
C ASP A 91 -5.59 -5.07 3.77
N GLN A 92 -6.70 -5.65 4.24
CA GLN A 92 -8.06 -5.24 3.87
C GLN A 92 -8.34 -3.76 4.14
N LYS A 93 -7.86 -3.22 5.27
CA LYS A 93 -8.08 -1.82 5.66
C LYS A 93 -7.55 -0.83 4.61
N TYR A 94 -6.38 -1.11 4.05
CA TYR A 94 -5.77 -0.26 3.02
C TYR A 94 -6.32 -0.54 1.63
N LEU A 95 -6.67 -1.80 1.35
CA LEU A 95 -7.36 -2.16 0.12
C LEU A 95 -8.69 -1.42 -0.02
N ASP A 96 -9.50 -1.38 1.03
CA ASP A 96 -10.81 -0.70 1.00
C ASP A 96 -10.67 0.78 0.65
N LYS A 97 -9.64 1.46 1.17
CA LYS A 97 -9.36 2.86 0.81
C LYS A 97 -8.99 3.01 -0.66
N CYS A 98 -8.17 2.12 -1.20
CA CYS A 98 -7.82 2.13 -2.62
C CYS A 98 -9.03 1.85 -3.50
N LEU A 99 -9.88 0.90 -3.13
CA LEU A 99 -11.12 0.60 -3.85
C LEU A 99 -12.10 1.77 -3.84
N GLN A 100 -12.20 2.48 -2.71
CA GLN A 100 -12.98 3.71 -2.63
C GLN A 100 -12.43 4.77 -3.59
N LEU A 101 -11.11 4.99 -3.62
CA LEU A 101 -10.48 5.91 -4.54
C LEU A 101 -10.78 5.53 -6.00
N TYR A 102 -10.57 4.27 -6.40
CA TYR A 102 -10.89 3.79 -7.75
C TYR A 102 -12.34 4.07 -8.15
N LYS A 103 -13.28 3.81 -7.23
CA LYS A 103 -14.70 4.10 -7.44
C LYS A 103 -14.96 5.59 -7.68
N GLU A 104 -14.36 6.47 -6.88
CA GLU A 104 -14.54 7.92 -7.00
C GLU A 104 -13.98 8.47 -8.30
N ILE A 105 -12.89 7.90 -8.81
CA ILE A 105 -12.28 8.29 -10.07
C ILE A 105 -12.87 7.55 -11.28
N GLY A 106 -13.80 6.60 -11.04
CA GLY A 106 -14.47 5.85 -12.10
C GLY A 106 -13.62 4.79 -12.77
N VAL A 107 -12.61 4.26 -12.06
CA VAL A 107 -11.81 3.10 -12.50
C VAL A 107 -12.47 1.82 -12.01
N TYR A 108 -12.67 0.86 -12.90
CA TYR A 108 -13.14 -0.46 -12.52
C TYR A 108 -11.99 -1.27 -11.89
N ALA A 109 -12.15 -1.66 -10.64
CA ALA A 109 -11.14 -2.41 -9.89
C ALA A 109 -11.72 -3.62 -9.18
N ASN A 110 -11.05 -4.76 -9.31
CA ASN A 110 -11.25 -5.95 -8.48
C ASN A 110 -10.22 -5.94 -7.36
N GLY A 111 -10.66 -5.86 -6.12
CA GLY A 111 -9.79 -5.91 -4.93
C GLY A 111 -9.84 -7.28 -4.27
N LEU A 112 -8.68 -7.81 -3.89
CA LEU A 112 -8.57 -9.07 -3.18
C LEU A 112 -7.55 -8.94 -2.04
N THR A 113 -7.95 -9.32 -0.83
CA THR A 113 -7.00 -9.42 0.28
C THR A 113 -6.37 -10.80 0.29
N ILE A 114 -5.07 -10.84 0.03
CA ILE A 114 -4.27 -12.07 -0.01
C ILE A 114 -2.96 -11.80 0.72
N LYS A 115 -2.60 -12.65 1.67
CA LYS A 115 -1.31 -12.55 2.37
C LYS A 115 -0.16 -12.59 1.37
N GLU A 116 0.87 -11.81 1.63
CA GLU A 116 1.99 -11.57 0.70
C GLU A 116 2.68 -12.89 0.27
N ASP A 117 2.81 -13.84 1.17
CA ASP A 117 3.39 -15.16 0.91
C ASP A 117 2.52 -16.09 0.04
N GLN A 118 1.24 -15.79 -0.11
CA GLN A 118 0.27 -16.57 -0.88
C GLN A 118 -0.04 -15.98 -2.27
N ILE A 119 0.38 -14.72 -2.54
CA ILE A 119 0.04 -14.04 -3.80
C ILE A 119 0.56 -14.83 -5.01
N HIS A 120 1.81 -15.31 -4.95
CA HIS A 120 2.45 -15.99 -6.09
C HIS A 120 1.76 -17.29 -6.47
N ASP A 121 1.06 -17.97 -5.55
CA ASP A 121 0.31 -19.19 -5.83
C ASP A 121 -0.99 -18.90 -6.56
N GLN A 122 -1.62 -17.77 -6.26
CA GLN A 122 -2.95 -17.42 -6.76
C GLN A 122 -2.93 -16.54 -8.01
N ILE A 123 -1.85 -15.79 -8.24
CA ILE A 123 -1.78 -14.74 -9.27
C ILE A 123 -2.11 -15.26 -10.67
N GLN A 124 -1.66 -16.45 -11.04
CA GLN A 124 -1.92 -17.04 -12.36
C GLN A 124 -3.42 -17.24 -12.61
N ASN A 125 -4.12 -17.85 -11.67
CA ASN A 125 -5.56 -18.10 -11.79
C ASN A 125 -6.34 -16.78 -11.84
N LEU A 126 -5.93 -15.80 -11.06
CA LEU A 126 -6.57 -14.48 -11.02
C LEU A 126 -6.40 -13.73 -12.35
N ILE A 127 -5.21 -13.77 -12.94
CA ILE A 127 -4.94 -13.16 -14.25
C ILE A 127 -5.81 -13.78 -15.35
N TYR A 128 -5.94 -15.11 -15.38
CA TYR A 128 -6.78 -15.78 -16.39
C TYR A 128 -8.27 -15.51 -16.17
N LYS A 129 -8.72 -15.44 -14.91
CA LYS A 129 -10.13 -15.24 -14.58
C LYS A 129 -10.59 -13.79 -14.81
N LEU A 130 -9.77 -12.82 -14.44
CA LEU A 130 -10.16 -11.41 -14.39
C LEU A 130 -9.64 -10.59 -15.57
N THR A 131 -8.63 -11.09 -16.30
CA THR A 131 -8.01 -10.44 -17.47
C THR A 131 -7.78 -8.93 -17.27
N PRO A 132 -7.07 -8.51 -16.20
CA PRO A 132 -6.87 -7.11 -15.89
C PRO A 132 -5.87 -6.45 -16.85
N ASP A 133 -6.01 -5.14 -17.09
CA ASP A 133 -5.03 -4.32 -17.81
C ASP A 133 -3.89 -3.86 -16.88
N ILE A 134 -4.21 -3.70 -15.59
CA ILE A 134 -3.28 -3.24 -14.55
C ILE A 134 -3.37 -4.18 -13.36
N VAL A 135 -2.22 -4.61 -12.86
CA VAL A 135 -2.12 -5.38 -11.61
C VAL A 135 -1.34 -4.59 -10.57
N VAL A 136 -1.94 -4.40 -9.41
CA VAL A 136 -1.33 -3.73 -8.26
C VAL A 136 -1.12 -4.78 -7.17
N LEU A 137 0.12 -4.96 -6.72
CA LEU A 137 0.54 -5.89 -5.67
C LEU A 137 1.10 -5.10 -4.50
N THR A 138 0.33 -4.99 -3.42
CA THR A 138 0.71 -4.20 -2.24
C THR A 138 0.48 -4.97 -0.94
N GLY A 139 0.80 -4.36 0.19
CA GLY A 139 0.66 -4.92 1.53
C GLY A 139 1.68 -4.30 2.48
N HIS A 140 2.34 -5.13 3.26
CA HIS A 140 3.36 -4.71 4.21
C HIS A 140 4.75 -5.20 3.81
N ASP A 141 5.76 -4.37 4.03
CA ASP A 141 7.16 -4.78 3.95
C ASP A 141 7.99 -3.94 4.93
N VAL A 142 9.01 -4.55 5.50
CA VAL A 142 9.90 -3.92 6.46
C VAL A 142 11.35 -4.27 6.11
N TYR A 143 12.19 -3.26 6.02
CA TYR A 143 13.63 -3.41 5.83
C TYR A 143 14.38 -3.32 7.16
N ASN A 144 15.18 -4.33 7.49
CA ASN A 144 15.91 -4.44 8.77
C ASN A 144 17.24 -3.67 8.81
N GLN A 145 17.58 -2.92 7.75
CA GLN A 145 18.78 -2.09 7.59
C GLN A 145 20.14 -2.86 7.54
N LYS A 146 20.13 -4.18 7.37
CA LYS A 146 21.35 -5.01 7.36
C LYS A 146 22.01 -5.18 5.99
N GLY A 147 21.61 -4.40 4.99
CA GLY A 147 22.20 -4.43 3.65
C GLY A 147 21.14 -4.50 2.54
N LEU A 148 21.28 -3.64 1.54
CA LEU A 148 20.24 -3.39 0.53
C LEU A 148 20.03 -4.54 -0.46
N LYS A 149 21.09 -5.29 -0.76
CA LYS A 149 21.07 -6.30 -1.83
C LYS A 149 20.45 -7.63 -1.42
N ASP A 150 20.53 -7.98 -0.15
CA ASP A 150 20.02 -9.25 0.34
C ASP A 150 18.51 -9.13 0.64
N LEU A 151 17.71 -9.87 -0.12
CA LEU A 151 16.26 -9.86 0.01
C LEU A 151 15.75 -10.49 1.32
N SER A 152 16.59 -11.26 2.02
CA SER A 152 16.26 -11.77 3.36
C SER A 152 16.19 -10.65 4.42
N ASN A 153 16.70 -9.47 4.10
CA ASN A 153 16.61 -8.28 4.93
C ASN A 153 15.27 -7.54 4.83
N TYR A 154 14.35 -8.04 3.99
CA TYR A 154 13.02 -7.50 3.78
C TYR A 154 11.98 -8.56 4.14
N SER A 155 10.92 -8.16 4.85
CA SER A 155 9.91 -9.14 5.30
C SER A 155 9.11 -9.74 4.15
N ASN A 156 8.80 -8.95 3.10
CA ASN A 156 7.92 -9.40 2.02
C ASN A 156 8.39 -9.09 0.59
N THR A 157 9.47 -8.35 0.40
CA THR A 157 9.98 -8.06 -0.96
C THR A 157 10.13 -9.33 -1.81
N LEU A 158 10.67 -10.41 -1.24
CA LEU A 158 10.84 -11.67 -1.97
C LEU A 158 9.50 -12.26 -2.44
N ASN A 159 8.44 -12.12 -1.67
CA ASN A 159 7.10 -12.59 -2.01
C ASN A 159 6.54 -11.82 -3.21
N TYR A 160 6.69 -10.49 -3.23
CA TYR A 160 6.33 -9.66 -4.39
C TYR A 160 7.16 -10.02 -5.63
N VAL A 161 8.49 -10.20 -5.49
CA VAL A 161 9.37 -10.63 -6.60
C VAL A 161 8.89 -11.94 -7.20
N LYS A 162 8.54 -12.94 -6.37
CA LYS A 162 7.98 -14.21 -6.84
C LYS A 162 6.67 -14.03 -7.60
N ALA A 163 5.75 -13.22 -7.06
CA ALA A 163 4.47 -12.94 -7.68
C ALA A 163 4.62 -12.23 -9.04
N VAL A 164 5.47 -11.19 -9.12
CA VAL A 164 5.76 -10.48 -10.39
C VAL A 164 6.38 -11.42 -11.42
N ARG A 165 7.39 -12.21 -11.04
CA ARG A 165 8.01 -13.19 -11.95
C ARG A 165 7.01 -14.21 -12.46
N LYS A 166 6.15 -14.73 -11.59
CA LYS A 166 5.09 -15.67 -11.98
C LYS A 166 4.11 -15.05 -12.97
N LEU A 167 3.72 -13.80 -12.75
CA LEU A 167 2.87 -13.06 -13.66
C LEU A 167 3.56 -12.84 -15.02
N ARG A 168 4.84 -12.49 -15.05
CA ARG A 168 5.61 -12.25 -16.27
C ARG A 168 5.90 -13.52 -17.09
N GLN A 169 5.76 -14.71 -16.49
CA GLN A 169 5.79 -15.98 -17.24
C GLN A 169 4.56 -16.17 -18.13
N ILE A 170 3.44 -15.49 -17.84
CA ILE A 170 2.16 -15.66 -18.52
C ILE A 170 1.68 -14.39 -19.24
N LYS A 171 2.19 -13.22 -18.89
CA LYS A 171 1.83 -11.91 -19.47
C LYS A 171 3.07 -11.06 -19.69
N SER A 172 3.26 -10.56 -20.89
CA SER A 172 4.34 -9.64 -21.22
C SER A 172 4.08 -8.23 -20.65
N ARG A 173 5.06 -7.33 -20.72
CA ARG A 173 4.90 -5.91 -20.37
C ARG A 173 3.91 -5.18 -21.28
N GLY A 174 3.74 -5.63 -22.51
CA GLY A 174 2.75 -5.08 -23.45
C GLY A 174 1.32 -5.51 -23.15
N ASP A 175 1.13 -6.63 -22.42
CA ASP A 175 -0.20 -7.18 -22.14
C ASP A 175 -0.81 -6.66 -20.85
N VAL A 176 0.03 -6.37 -19.83
CA VAL A 176 -0.43 -5.92 -18.51
C VAL A 176 0.61 -5.04 -17.84
N VAL A 177 0.16 -3.95 -17.25
CA VAL A 177 0.99 -3.07 -16.39
C VAL A 177 1.03 -3.66 -14.98
N VAL A 178 2.23 -3.76 -14.41
CA VAL A 178 2.42 -4.29 -13.04
C VAL A 178 3.05 -3.23 -12.15
N ILE A 179 2.34 -2.89 -11.08
CA ILE A 179 2.80 -2.01 -10.00
C ILE A 179 3.01 -2.90 -8.77
N ALA A 180 4.18 -2.88 -8.15
CA ALA A 180 4.46 -3.76 -7.03
C ALA A 180 5.23 -3.07 -5.90
N GLY A 181 4.99 -3.54 -4.67
CA GLY A 181 5.73 -3.16 -3.48
C GLY A 181 4.89 -2.47 -2.42
N ALA A 182 5.49 -2.35 -1.24
CA ALA A 182 4.93 -1.76 -0.04
C ALA A 182 5.93 -0.76 0.58
N CYS A 183 5.67 -0.30 1.79
CA CYS A 183 6.64 0.49 2.57
C CYS A 183 7.98 -0.23 2.62
N GLN A 184 9.07 0.49 2.40
CA GLN A 184 10.45 0.00 2.54
C GLN A 184 10.84 -1.19 1.63
N SER A 185 10.02 -1.58 0.65
CA SER A 185 10.34 -2.66 -0.29
C SER A 185 11.64 -2.39 -1.09
N ASN A 186 12.29 -3.45 -1.53
CA ASN A 186 13.45 -3.34 -2.42
C ASN A 186 13.02 -2.97 -3.83
N PHE A 187 13.02 -1.67 -4.12
CA PHE A 187 12.61 -1.10 -5.41
C PHE A 187 13.32 -1.75 -6.60
N GLU A 188 14.66 -1.87 -6.52
CA GLU A 188 15.49 -2.39 -7.61
C GLU A 188 15.16 -3.86 -7.91
N ALA A 189 14.92 -4.67 -6.89
CA ALA A 189 14.55 -6.07 -7.05
C ALA A 189 13.17 -6.23 -7.69
N LEU A 190 12.22 -5.35 -7.34
CA LEU A 190 10.88 -5.36 -7.94
C LEU A 190 10.92 -4.99 -9.42
N ILE A 191 11.65 -3.93 -9.79
CA ILE A 191 11.83 -3.55 -11.20
C ILE A 191 12.57 -4.64 -11.98
N ALA A 192 13.64 -5.21 -11.40
CA ALA A 192 14.39 -6.31 -12.01
C ALA A 192 13.57 -7.60 -12.15
N SER A 193 12.54 -7.80 -11.33
CA SER A 193 11.63 -8.94 -11.44
C SER A 193 10.62 -8.81 -12.59
N GLY A 194 10.46 -7.61 -13.15
CA GLY A 194 9.56 -7.32 -14.26
C GLY A 194 8.39 -6.39 -13.92
N ALA A 195 8.33 -5.80 -12.74
CA ALA A 195 7.38 -4.73 -12.46
C ALA A 195 7.66 -3.52 -13.37
N ASP A 196 6.61 -2.84 -13.84
CA ASP A 196 6.72 -1.61 -14.62
C ASP A 196 6.92 -0.42 -13.68
N PHE A 197 6.29 -0.46 -12.53
CA PHE A 197 6.43 0.51 -11.46
C PHE A 197 6.65 -0.21 -10.13
N ALA A 198 7.40 0.40 -9.24
CA ALA A 198 7.59 -0.10 -7.89
C ALA A 198 7.52 1.03 -6.87
N SER A 199 7.08 0.71 -5.66
CA SER A 199 6.97 1.67 -4.58
C SER A 199 8.27 1.77 -3.76
N SER A 200 8.38 2.87 -3.00
CA SER A 200 9.43 3.09 -2.00
C SER A 200 10.89 3.07 -2.49
N PRO A 201 11.27 3.84 -3.54
CA PRO A 201 12.65 3.85 -4.04
C PRO A 201 13.68 4.29 -2.98
N LYS A 202 13.26 5.05 -1.97
CA LYS A 202 14.09 5.46 -0.82
C LYS A 202 13.90 4.56 0.41
N ARG A 203 13.13 3.47 0.32
CA ARG A 203 12.80 2.55 1.42
C ARG A 203 12.22 3.27 2.64
N VAL A 204 11.32 4.20 2.37
CA VAL A 204 10.57 4.95 3.38
C VAL A 204 9.13 4.42 3.50
N ASN A 205 8.46 4.84 4.55
CA ASN A 205 7.03 4.60 4.65
C ASN A 205 6.30 5.44 3.60
N ILE A 206 5.36 4.81 2.89
CA ILE A 206 4.60 5.41 1.82
C ILE A 206 3.14 5.58 2.23
N HIS A 207 2.49 6.56 1.63
CA HIS A 207 1.05 6.74 1.79
C HIS A 207 0.29 5.59 1.09
N THR A 208 -0.93 5.31 1.54
CA THR A 208 -1.77 4.21 1.01
C THR A 208 -2.00 4.32 -0.51
N PHE A 209 -2.04 5.54 -1.04
CA PHE A 209 -2.32 5.81 -2.45
C PHE A 209 -1.05 6.01 -3.33
N ASP A 210 0.14 5.84 -2.77
CA ASP A 210 1.40 6.00 -3.52
C ASP A 210 1.76 4.83 -4.45
N PRO A 211 1.31 3.58 -4.22
CA PRO A 211 1.53 2.47 -5.16
C PRO A 211 0.85 2.64 -6.50
#